data_2e92c6e55a0084799e77f59833728ca2
#
_entry.id   2e92c6e55a0084799e77f59833728ca2
#
_cell.length_a   1.000
_cell.length_b   1.000
_cell.length_c   1.000
_cell.angle_alpha   90.00
_cell.angle_beta   90.00
_cell.angle_gamma   90.00
#
_symmetry.space_group_name_H-M   'P 1'
#
loop_
_entity.id
_entity.type
_entity.pdbx_description
1 polymer ?
#
loop_
_entity_poly.entity_id
_entity_poly.type
_entity_poly.pdbx_seq_one_letter_code
_entity_poly.pdbx_strand_id
1 'polypeptide(L)'
;VKSFILFKIVIKTTIQSTMKNYYSFFIVSIFALAGCMTTPALPEYQRPAHWGQEIHQQYNFYQISNELYRSEQPSHELKPLLKQYDIDVVINLRSRDKDSEILDNENLKLRHIPIHTWAMQRGDLLKVMQLIQQARQNNEKVLLHCYHGSDRTGASVAMYRIIFQNWSIDDAVTEMKHGGYGFHSIWRNIEKLFTPENVKWIREQLKDPSV
;
A
#
# COMPACT_ATOMS: atom_id res chain seq x y z
N VAL A 1 29.18 46.56 -40.59
CA VAL A 1 28.39 45.31 -40.88
C VAL A 1 28.95 44.10 -40.08
N LYS A 2 30.26 43.88 -39.98
CA LYS A 2 30.87 42.78 -39.21
C LYS A 2 30.59 42.85 -37.69
N SER A 3 30.55 44.05 -37.10
CA SER A 3 30.31 44.24 -35.64
C SER A 3 28.89 43.89 -35.21
N PHE A 4 27.87 44.08 -36.06
CA PHE A 4 26.49 43.75 -35.78
C PHE A 4 26.18 42.27 -35.83
N ILE A 5 26.92 41.51 -36.65
CA ILE A 5 26.77 40.05 -36.75
C ILE A 5 27.36 39.37 -35.54
N LEU A 6 28.53 39.79 -35.05
CA LEU A 6 29.15 39.27 -33.84
C LEU A 6 28.26 39.47 -32.60
N PHE A 7 27.64 40.63 -32.47
CA PHE A 7 26.75 40.96 -31.34
C PHE A 7 25.50 40.06 -31.32
N LYS A 8 24.90 39.79 -32.48
CA LYS A 8 23.76 38.85 -32.59
C LYS A 8 24.12 37.41 -32.26
N ILE A 9 25.33 36.93 -32.63
CA ILE A 9 25.80 35.58 -32.34
C ILE A 9 26.09 35.41 -30.84
N VAL A 10 26.70 36.38 -30.19
CA VAL A 10 26.98 36.36 -28.76
C VAL A 10 25.70 36.34 -27.93
N ILE A 11 24.69 37.18 -28.26
CA ILE A 11 23.42 37.18 -27.56
C ILE A 11 22.67 35.84 -27.75
N LYS A 12 22.70 35.23 -28.94
CA LYS A 12 22.01 33.97 -29.22
C LYS A 12 22.63 32.79 -28.48
N THR A 13 23.96 32.74 -28.37
CA THR A 13 24.68 31.70 -27.60
C THR A 13 24.47 31.88 -26.10
N THR A 14 24.48 33.10 -25.56
CA THR A 14 24.25 33.37 -24.14
C THR A 14 22.83 32.98 -23.74
N ILE A 15 21.81 33.36 -24.52
CA ILE A 15 20.41 32.99 -24.24
C ILE A 15 20.21 31.50 -24.31
N GLN A 16 20.83 30.78 -25.27
CA GLN A 16 20.72 29.34 -25.41
C GLN A 16 21.41 28.57 -24.26
N SER A 17 22.55 29.05 -23.75
CA SER A 17 23.22 28.44 -22.59
C SER A 17 22.43 28.67 -21.30
N THR A 18 21.87 29.86 -21.12
CA THR A 18 21.03 30.19 -19.95
C THR A 18 19.74 29.36 -19.93
N MET A 19 19.07 29.21 -21.07
CA MET A 19 17.88 28.38 -21.19
C MET A 19 18.17 26.89 -20.89
N LYS A 20 19.29 26.33 -21.41
CA LYS A 20 19.69 24.96 -21.09
C LYS A 20 19.87 24.73 -19.60
N ASN A 21 20.48 25.68 -18.90
CA ASN A 21 20.68 25.59 -17.45
C ASN A 21 19.35 25.67 -16.67
N TYR A 22 18.38 26.50 -17.10
CA TYR A 22 17.05 26.55 -16.49
C TYR A 22 16.27 25.24 -16.70
N TYR A 23 16.33 24.63 -17.89
CA TYR A 23 15.67 23.33 -18.13
C TYR A 23 16.30 22.21 -17.30
N SER A 24 17.62 22.16 -17.17
CA SER A 24 18.31 21.19 -16.31
C SER A 24 17.96 21.36 -14.84
N PHE A 25 17.88 22.59 -14.34
CA PHE A 25 17.44 22.87 -12.95
C PHE A 25 15.98 22.50 -12.71
N PHE A 26 15.09 22.75 -13.69
CA PHE A 26 13.67 22.40 -13.58
C PHE A 26 13.45 20.89 -13.59
N ILE A 27 14.16 20.15 -14.43
CA ILE A 27 14.08 18.68 -14.49
C ILE A 27 14.61 18.05 -13.21
N VAL A 28 15.73 18.53 -12.67
CA VAL A 28 16.26 18.02 -11.39
C VAL A 28 15.31 18.33 -10.23
N SER A 29 14.64 19.49 -10.22
CA SER A 29 13.65 19.84 -9.20
C SER A 29 12.40 18.96 -9.26
N ILE A 30 11.96 18.54 -10.45
CA ILE A 30 10.80 17.65 -10.61
C ILE A 30 11.11 16.23 -10.11
N PHE A 31 12.33 15.72 -10.35
CA PHE A 31 12.74 14.42 -9.83
C PHE A 31 12.95 14.42 -8.30
N ALA A 32 13.38 15.52 -7.71
CA ALA A 32 13.49 15.66 -6.25
C ALA A 32 12.12 15.67 -5.55
N LEU A 33 11.05 16.17 -6.19
CA LEU A 33 9.69 16.16 -5.66
C LEU A 33 9.01 14.77 -5.75
N ALA A 34 9.38 13.95 -6.72
CA ALA A 34 8.83 12.59 -6.86
C ALA A 34 9.30 11.64 -5.74
N GLY A 35 10.48 11.87 -5.15
CA GLY A 35 11.02 11.07 -4.05
C GLY A 35 10.37 11.28 -2.69
N CYS A 36 9.53 12.32 -2.52
CA CYS A 36 8.93 12.68 -1.22
C CYS A 36 7.52 12.12 -0.98
N MET A 37 6.98 11.29 -1.86
CA MET A 37 5.60 10.82 -1.73
C MET A 37 5.43 9.57 -0.85
N THR A 38 6.45 8.75 -0.73
CA THR A 38 6.42 7.56 0.12
C THR A 38 7.13 7.83 1.45
N THR A 39 6.60 7.28 2.53
CA THR A 39 7.26 7.31 3.84
C THR A 39 8.53 6.44 3.76
N PRO A 40 9.69 6.93 4.19
CA PRO A 40 10.91 6.15 4.21
C PRO A 40 10.75 4.89 5.08
N ALA A 41 11.17 3.75 4.52
CA ALA A 41 11.22 2.51 5.26
C ALA A 41 12.36 2.54 6.29
N LEU A 42 12.16 1.89 7.43
CA LEU A 42 13.28 1.56 8.31
C LEU A 42 14.24 0.60 7.59
N PRO A 43 15.56 0.74 7.78
CA PRO A 43 16.50 -0.29 7.35
C PRO A 43 16.10 -1.66 7.88
N GLU A 44 16.31 -2.71 7.11
CA GLU A 44 15.86 -4.07 7.47
C GLU A 44 16.34 -4.51 8.85
N TYR A 45 17.61 -4.24 9.19
CA TYR A 45 18.20 -4.57 10.49
C TYR A 45 17.59 -3.81 11.69
N GLN A 46 16.78 -2.77 11.43
CA GLN A 46 16.07 -2.00 12.46
C GLN A 46 14.61 -2.40 12.56
N ARG A 47 14.10 -3.21 11.63
CA ARG A 47 12.70 -3.65 11.66
C ARG A 47 12.55 -4.76 12.69
N PRO A 48 11.56 -4.65 13.60
CA PRO A 48 11.27 -5.72 14.54
C PRO A 48 10.98 -7.06 13.84
N ALA A 49 11.50 -8.16 14.35
CA ALA A 49 11.35 -9.48 13.75
C ALA A 49 9.88 -9.97 13.65
N HIS A 50 8.97 -9.38 14.42
CA HIS A 50 7.54 -9.69 14.37
C HIS A 50 6.76 -8.90 13.32
N TRP A 51 7.41 -7.98 12.59
CA TRP A 51 6.81 -7.32 11.42
C TRP A 51 6.64 -8.30 10.27
N GLY A 52 5.90 -7.88 9.23
CA GLY A 52 5.68 -8.72 8.06
C GLY A 52 6.98 -9.21 7.43
N GLN A 53 7.06 -10.51 7.22
CA GLN A 53 8.24 -11.18 6.63
C GLN A 53 8.16 -11.11 5.11
N GLU A 54 9.22 -10.59 4.48
CA GLU A 54 9.28 -10.48 3.03
C GLU A 54 9.35 -11.86 2.39
N ILE A 55 8.48 -12.12 1.43
CA ILE A 55 8.50 -13.32 0.59
C ILE A 55 9.03 -12.94 -0.80
N HIS A 56 8.52 -11.85 -1.36
CA HIS A 56 8.93 -11.41 -2.69
C HIS A 56 8.75 -9.89 -2.86
N GLN A 57 9.88 -9.17 -2.89
CA GLN A 57 9.90 -7.69 -2.93
C GLN A 57 9.19 -7.11 -4.15
N GLN A 58 9.40 -7.68 -5.34
CA GLN A 58 8.83 -7.17 -6.60
C GLN A 58 7.30 -7.09 -6.57
N TYR A 59 6.63 -8.02 -5.86
CA TYR A 59 5.16 -8.06 -5.74
C TYR A 59 4.63 -7.45 -4.44
N ASN A 60 5.51 -6.80 -3.67
CA ASN A 60 5.16 -6.32 -2.33
C ASN A 60 4.49 -7.42 -1.49
N PHE A 61 4.97 -8.68 -1.67
CA PHE A 61 4.38 -9.87 -1.09
C PHE A 61 5.07 -10.25 0.21
N TYR A 62 4.29 -10.19 1.29
CA TYR A 62 4.76 -10.43 2.66
C TYR A 62 3.80 -11.35 3.42
N GLN A 63 4.36 -12.16 4.30
CA GLN A 63 3.61 -12.88 5.32
C GLN A 63 3.47 -12.00 6.57
N ILE A 64 2.23 -11.73 6.98
CA ILE A 64 1.91 -10.95 8.17
C ILE A 64 1.72 -11.85 9.40
N SER A 65 1.08 -13.00 9.18
CA SER A 65 0.90 -14.07 10.15
C SER A 65 0.77 -15.40 9.41
N ASN A 66 0.54 -16.50 10.13
CA ASN A 66 0.29 -17.80 9.51
C ASN A 66 -0.98 -17.83 8.65
N GLU A 67 -1.88 -16.88 8.84
CA GLU A 67 -3.20 -16.83 8.19
C GLU A 67 -3.39 -15.60 7.28
N LEU A 68 -2.53 -14.57 7.37
CA LEU A 68 -2.68 -13.33 6.61
C LEU A 68 -1.40 -13.00 5.84
N TYR A 69 -1.59 -12.73 4.57
CA TYR A 69 -0.58 -12.27 3.62
C TYR A 69 -1.02 -10.96 3.00
N ARG A 70 -0.06 -10.21 2.47
CA ARG A 70 -0.33 -8.97 1.73
C ARG A 70 0.47 -8.91 0.45
N SER A 71 -0.06 -8.24 -0.59
CA SER A 71 0.67 -7.99 -1.83
C SER A 71 0.17 -6.72 -2.53
N GLU A 72 0.84 -6.36 -3.64
CA GLU A 72 0.24 -5.54 -4.69
C GLU A 72 -0.86 -6.32 -5.42
N GLN A 73 -1.48 -5.70 -6.44
CA GLN A 73 -2.46 -6.38 -7.31
C GLN A 73 -1.87 -7.68 -7.86
N PRO A 74 -2.49 -8.83 -7.64
CA PRO A 74 -2.05 -10.08 -8.21
C PRO A 74 -1.89 -10.03 -9.73
N SER A 75 -0.82 -10.65 -10.20
CA SER A 75 -0.53 -10.86 -11.61
C SER A 75 -0.46 -12.37 -11.91
N HIS A 76 -0.32 -12.72 -13.19
CA HIS A 76 -0.14 -14.14 -13.56
C HIS A 76 1.13 -14.74 -12.96
N GLU A 77 2.17 -13.94 -12.78
CA GLU A 77 3.45 -14.36 -12.18
C GLU A 77 3.34 -14.58 -10.67
N LEU A 78 2.38 -13.92 -9.99
CA LEU A 78 2.14 -14.12 -8.56
C LEU A 78 1.32 -15.39 -8.26
N LYS A 79 0.53 -15.90 -9.20
CA LYS A 79 -0.31 -17.11 -9.00
C LYS A 79 0.43 -18.32 -8.41
N PRO A 80 1.63 -18.73 -8.89
CA PRO A 80 2.35 -19.87 -8.32
C PRO A 80 2.66 -19.67 -6.84
N LEU A 81 2.95 -18.44 -6.41
CA LEU A 81 3.20 -18.13 -5.00
C LEU A 81 1.92 -18.23 -4.17
N LEU A 82 0.76 -17.81 -4.68
CA LEU A 82 -0.51 -17.98 -3.96
C LEU A 82 -0.78 -19.47 -3.66
N LYS A 83 -0.54 -20.33 -4.64
CA LYS A 83 -0.65 -21.79 -4.47
C LYS A 83 0.40 -22.34 -3.51
N GLN A 84 1.65 -21.89 -3.60
CA GLN A 84 2.75 -22.34 -2.73
C GLN A 84 2.48 -22.04 -1.26
N TYR A 85 1.81 -20.91 -0.97
CA TYR A 85 1.48 -20.50 0.39
C TYR A 85 0.08 -20.90 0.84
N ASP A 86 -0.62 -21.73 0.04
CA ASP A 86 -1.97 -22.24 0.30
C ASP A 86 -2.98 -21.11 0.59
N ILE A 87 -2.98 -20.08 -0.23
CA ILE A 87 -3.97 -19.00 -0.10
C ILE A 87 -5.34 -19.51 -0.51
N ASP A 88 -6.35 -19.31 0.34
CA ASP A 88 -7.74 -19.74 0.11
C ASP A 88 -8.63 -18.58 -0.30
N VAL A 89 -8.38 -17.39 0.28
CA VAL A 89 -9.22 -16.19 0.10
C VAL A 89 -8.37 -15.03 -0.38
N VAL A 90 -8.83 -14.34 -1.40
CA VAL A 90 -8.23 -13.08 -1.87
C VAL A 90 -9.20 -11.93 -1.61
N ILE A 91 -8.78 -10.93 -0.84
CA ILE A 91 -9.55 -9.72 -0.54
C ILE A 91 -8.97 -8.55 -1.32
N ASN A 92 -9.72 -8.08 -2.30
CA ASN A 92 -9.38 -6.95 -3.16
C ASN A 92 -9.96 -5.64 -2.61
N LEU A 93 -9.09 -4.67 -2.31
CA LEU A 93 -9.45 -3.34 -1.79
C LEU A 93 -9.43 -2.25 -2.87
N ARG A 94 -9.30 -2.61 -4.14
CA ARG A 94 -9.31 -1.64 -5.23
C ARG A 94 -10.74 -1.13 -5.48
N SER A 95 -10.86 0.08 -6.02
CA SER A 95 -12.15 0.62 -6.48
C SER A 95 -12.71 -0.15 -7.70
N ARG A 96 -11.86 -0.88 -8.43
CA ARG A 96 -12.24 -1.72 -9.59
C ARG A 96 -11.77 -3.14 -9.34
N ASP A 97 -12.63 -4.11 -9.61
CA ASP A 97 -12.29 -5.52 -9.57
C ASP A 97 -11.65 -5.95 -10.90
N LYS A 98 -10.54 -6.69 -10.78
CA LYS A 98 -9.84 -7.34 -11.88
C LYS A 98 -9.33 -8.73 -11.51
N ASP A 99 -9.65 -9.19 -10.31
CA ASP A 99 -9.11 -10.45 -9.82
C ASP A 99 -9.72 -11.63 -10.56
N SER A 100 -11.00 -11.57 -10.89
CA SER A 100 -11.67 -12.59 -11.69
C SER A 100 -11.05 -12.78 -13.09
N GLU A 101 -10.48 -11.70 -13.67
CA GLU A 101 -9.80 -11.78 -14.97
C GLU A 101 -8.42 -12.46 -14.86
N ILE A 102 -7.75 -12.32 -13.71
CA ILE A 102 -6.36 -12.76 -13.49
C ILE A 102 -6.33 -14.10 -12.76
N LEU A 103 -7.18 -14.28 -11.77
CA LEU A 103 -7.20 -15.42 -10.86
C LEU A 103 -8.30 -16.44 -11.21
N ASP A 104 -8.87 -16.36 -12.42
CA ASP A 104 -9.78 -17.37 -12.91
C ASP A 104 -9.14 -18.77 -12.87
N ASN A 105 -9.97 -19.80 -12.76
CA ASN A 105 -9.57 -21.21 -12.67
C ASN A 105 -8.67 -21.58 -11.47
N GLU A 106 -8.46 -20.68 -10.52
CA GLU A 106 -7.88 -21.02 -9.22
C GLU A 106 -9.02 -21.32 -8.23
N ASN A 107 -8.83 -22.27 -7.33
CA ASN A 107 -9.80 -22.57 -6.27
C ASN A 107 -9.78 -21.51 -5.16
N LEU A 108 -9.79 -20.24 -5.54
CA LEU A 108 -9.70 -19.09 -4.65
C LEU A 108 -11.08 -18.48 -4.40
N LYS A 109 -11.37 -18.13 -3.16
CA LYS A 109 -12.55 -17.34 -2.80
C LYS A 109 -12.25 -15.86 -2.99
N LEU A 110 -12.72 -15.28 -4.08
CA LEU A 110 -12.52 -13.86 -4.36
C LEU A 110 -13.53 -13.01 -3.60
N ARG A 111 -13.07 -11.96 -2.92
CA ARG A 111 -13.86 -10.98 -2.17
C ARG A 111 -13.44 -9.59 -2.59
N HIS A 112 -14.42 -8.74 -2.90
CA HIS A 112 -14.14 -7.37 -3.35
C HIS A 112 -14.80 -6.36 -2.41
N ILE A 113 -14.00 -5.45 -1.85
CA ILE A 113 -14.44 -4.29 -1.09
C ILE A 113 -13.94 -3.06 -1.83
N PRO A 114 -14.78 -2.39 -2.65
CA PRO A 114 -14.35 -1.24 -3.43
C PRO A 114 -14.07 -0.03 -2.54
N ILE A 115 -12.79 0.34 -2.40
CA ILE A 115 -12.36 1.46 -1.57
C ILE A 115 -11.60 2.46 -2.42
N HIS A 116 -12.02 3.73 -2.37
CA HIS A 116 -11.22 4.85 -2.86
C HIS A 116 -10.26 5.32 -1.75
N THR A 117 -8.97 5.40 -2.04
CA THR A 117 -7.93 5.71 -1.03
C THR A 117 -8.21 7.03 -0.29
N TRP A 118 -8.68 8.05 -1.01
CA TRP A 118 -9.00 9.38 -0.44
C TRP A 118 -10.29 9.41 0.39
N ALA A 119 -11.15 8.39 0.27
CA ALA A 119 -12.45 8.30 0.94
C ALA A 119 -12.55 7.09 1.89
N MET A 120 -11.42 6.45 2.22
CA MET A 120 -11.38 5.32 3.12
C MET A 120 -11.90 5.71 4.51
N GLN A 121 -12.79 4.88 5.07
CA GLN A 121 -13.49 5.11 6.33
C GLN A 121 -13.35 3.90 7.27
N ARG A 122 -13.69 4.10 8.57
CA ARG A 122 -13.68 3.01 9.55
C ARG A 122 -14.63 1.85 9.19
N GLY A 123 -15.73 2.13 8.48
CA GLY A 123 -16.65 1.11 7.99
C GLY A 123 -16.02 0.19 6.94
N ASP A 124 -15.08 0.70 6.14
CA ASP A 124 -14.32 -0.14 5.20
C ASP A 124 -13.37 -1.08 5.95
N LEU A 125 -12.68 -0.58 6.97
CA LEU A 125 -11.86 -1.39 7.86
C LEU A 125 -12.66 -2.46 8.57
N LEU A 126 -13.87 -2.14 9.05
CA LEU A 126 -14.78 -3.12 9.65
C LEU A 126 -15.10 -4.26 8.69
N LYS A 127 -15.51 -3.95 7.47
CA LYS A 127 -15.81 -4.98 6.44
C LYS A 127 -14.62 -5.89 6.17
N VAL A 128 -13.41 -5.33 6.09
CA VAL A 128 -12.20 -6.12 5.93
C VAL A 128 -11.97 -7.04 7.14
N MET A 129 -12.12 -6.52 8.36
CA MET A 129 -11.95 -7.32 9.59
C MET A 129 -13.00 -8.43 9.68
N GLN A 130 -14.24 -8.20 9.25
CA GLN A 130 -15.30 -9.22 9.20
C GLN A 130 -14.94 -10.36 8.24
N LEU A 131 -14.45 -10.06 7.04
CA LEU A 131 -14.00 -11.07 6.08
C LEU A 131 -12.80 -11.87 6.61
N ILE A 132 -11.83 -11.20 7.24
CA ILE A 132 -10.70 -11.89 7.87
C ILE A 132 -11.17 -12.76 9.04
N GLN A 133 -12.09 -12.27 9.87
CA GLN A 133 -12.65 -13.04 10.98
C GLN A 133 -13.35 -14.32 10.46
N GLN A 134 -14.14 -14.20 9.40
CA GLN A 134 -14.81 -15.33 8.76
C GLN A 134 -13.79 -16.35 8.22
N ALA A 135 -12.75 -15.89 7.53
CA ALA A 135 -11.69 -16.77 7.02
C ALA A 135 -10.96 -17.51 8.16
N ARG A 136 -10.64 -16.80 9.26
CA ARG A 136 -10.04 -17.40 10.46
C ARG A 136 -10.90 -18.50 11.08
N GLN A 137 -12.22 -18.30 11.17
CA GLN A 137 -13.17 -19.31 11.67
C GLN A 137 -13.18 -20.57 10.81
N ASN A 138 -12.88 -20.42 9.52
CA ASN A 138 -12.80 -21.54 8.57
C ASN A 138 -11.37 -22.11 8.43
N ASN A 139 -10.39 -21.62 9.18
CA ASN A 139 -8.96 -21.95 9.03
C ASN A 139 -8.40 -21.66 7.63
N GLU A 140 -8.89 -20.59 6.99
CA GLU A 140 -8.51 -20.18 5.65
C GLU A 140 -7.40 -19.11 5.69
N LYS A 141 -6.45 -19.21 4.76
CA LYS A 141 -5.39 -18.22 4.58
C LYS A 141 -5.83 -17.12 3.62
N VAL A 142 -5.60 -15.89 4.01
CA VAL A 142 -6.06 -14.69 3.31
C VAL A 142 -4.90 -13.96 2.65
N LEU A 143 -5.04 -13.62 1.37
CA LEU A 143 -4.28 -12.56 0.72
C LEU A 143 -5.09 -11.27 0.71
N LEU A 144 -4.52 -10.21 1.26
CA LEU A 144 -5.09 -8.86 1.25
C LEU A 144 -4.30 -7.97 0.30
N HIS A 145 -4.96 -7.34 -0.67
CA HIS A 145 -4.27 -6.49 -1.62
C HIS A 145 -5.07 -5.24 -2.04
N CYS A 146 -4.35 -4.28 -2.63
CA CYS A 146 -4.92 -3.16 -3.38
C CYS A 146 -4.17 -3.00 -4.71
N TYR A 147 -3.91 -1.79 -5.20
CA TYR A 147 -3.13 -1.61 -6.43
C TYR A 147 -1.63 -1.82 -6.18
N HIS A 148 -1.03 -1.02 -5.27
CA HIS A 148 0.38 -1.13 -4.90
C HIS A 148 0.64 -2.02 -3.67
N GLY A 149 -0.41 -2.51 -3.00
CA GLY A 149 -0.25 -3.19 -1.72
C GLY A 149 0.16 -2.26 -0.56
N SER A 150 0.20 -0.95 -0.74
CA SER A 150 0.76 0.02 0.20
C SER A 150 -0.29 0.58 1.17
N ASP A 151 -1.18 1.44 0.69
CA ASP A 151 -2.01 2.32 1.54
C ASP A 151 -3.24 1.64 2.13
N ARG A 152 -4.22 1.23 1.30
CA ARG A 152 -5.44 0.54 1.75
C ARG A 152 -5.12 -0.80 2.39
N THR A 153 -4.20 -1.54 1.77
CA THR A 153 -3.66 -2.80 2.32
C THR A 153 -2.94 -2.55 3.64
N GLY A 154 -2.07 -1.53 3.70
CA GLY A 154 -1.36 -1.13 4.91
C GLY A 154 -2.31 -0.78 6.05
N ALA A 155 -3.33 0.05 5.78
CA ALA A 155 -4.35 0.41 6.78
C ALA A 155 -5.10 -0.82 7.31
N SER A 156 -5.45 -1.75 6.43
CA SER A 156 -6.17 -2.96 6.81
C SER A 156 -5.30 -3.93 7.61
N VAL A 157 -4.01 -4.07 7.25
CA VAL A 157 -3.04 -4.86 8.03
C VAL A 157 -2.81 -4.23 9.41
N ALA A 158 -2.64 -2.90 9.49
CA ALA A 158 -2.49 -2.23 10.78
C ALA A 158 -3.72 -2.45 11.70
N MET A 159 -4.94 -2.36 11.14
CA MET A 159 -6.15 -2.66 11.92
C MET A 159 -6.21 -4.15 12.32
N TYR A 160 -5.80 -5.07 11.46
CA TYR A 160 -5.67 -6.50 11.81
C TYR A 160 -4.71 -6.72 13.00
N ARG A 161 -3.53 -6.08 13.00
CA ARG A 161 -2.57 -6.12 14.11
C ARG A 161 -3.22 -5.68 15.43
N ILE A 162 -3.98 -4.57 15.39
CA ILE A 162 -4.65 -4.01 16.57
C ILE A 162 -5.79 -4.91 17.06
N ILE A 163 -6.63 -5.40 16.16
CA ILE A 163 -7.86 -6.14 16.51
C ILE A 163 -7.55 -7.58 16.92
N PHE A 164 -6.75 -8.30 16.13
CA PHE A 164 -6.56 -9.74 16.30
C PHE A 164 -5.24 -10.13 16.96
N GLN A 165 -4.24 -9.22 16.96
CA GLN A 165 -2.94 -9.48 17.56
C GLN A 165 -2.67 -8.60 18.79
N ASN A 166 -3.61 -7.73 19.18
CA ASN A 166 -3.53 -6.84 20.33
C ASN A 166 -2.32 -5.88 20.32
N TRP A 167 -1.88 -5.47 19.13
CA TRP A 167 -0.85 -4.45 19.03
C TRP A 167 -1.36 -3.08 19.48
N SER A 168 -0.45 -2.23 19.95
CA SER A 168 -0.77 -0.82 20.14
C SER A 168 -1.08 -0.15 18.80
N ILE A 169 -1.84 0.94 18.83
CA ILE A 169 -2.09 1.76 17.65
C ILE A 169 -0.77 2.26 17.07
N ASP A 170 0.13 2.74 17.92
CA ASP A 170 1.41 3.33 17.51
C ASP A 170 2.31 2.29 16.83
N ASP A 171 2.42 1.07 17.36
CA ASP A 171 3.23 0.00 16.74
C ASP A 171 2.67 -0.41 15.37
N ALA A 172 1.35 -0.58 15.27
CA ALA A 172 0.70 -0.97 14.04
C ALA A 172 0.80 0.11 12.94
N VAL A 173 0.64 1.39 13.31
CA VAL A 173 0.81 2.52 12.39
C VAL A 173 2.29 2.68 12.00
N THR A 174 3.21 2.42 12.91
CA THR A 174 4.65 2.47 12.62
C THR A 174 5.05 1.39 11.62
N GLU A 175 4.59 0.13 11.78
CA GLU A 175 4.78 -0.91 10.78
C GLU A 175 4.17 -0.51 9.43
N MET A 176 2.92 -0.02 9.41
CA MET A 176 2.25 0.42 8.19
C MET A 176 3.09 1.44 7.41
N LYS A 177 3.67 2.41 8.11
CA LYS A 177 4.41 3.53 7.50
C LYS A 177 5.84 3.18 7.16
N HIS A 178 6.52 2.42 8.03
CA HIS A 178 7.96 2.23 7.98
C HIS A 178 8.41 0.80 7.71
N GLY A 179 7.48 -0.14 7.51
CA GLY A 179 7.77 -1.56 7.24
C GLY A 179 8.32 -1.86 5.84
N GLY A 180 8.47 -0.84 4.98
CA GLY A 180 9.01 -1.03 3.63
C GLY A 180 7.95 -1.33 2.57
N TYR A 181 6.67 -1.17 2.90
CA TYR A 181 5.54 -1.49 2.02
C TYR A 181 5.14 -0.35 1.07
N GLY A 182 5.85 0.80 1.09
CA GLY A 182 5.62 1.93 0.19
C GLY A 182 4.43 2.82 0.56
N PHE A 183 4.11 2.99 1.85
CA PHE A 183 3.03 3.86 2.31
C PHE A 183 3.23 5.32 1.85
N HIS A 184 2.17 5.94 1.29
CA HIS A 184 2.22 7.32 0.81
C HIS A 184 1.71 8.29 1.88
N SER A 185 2.59 9.17 2.36
CA SER A 185 2.30 10.14 3.43
C SER A 185 1.23 11.19 3.07
N ILE A 186 0.85 11.29 1.80
CA ILE A 186 -0.25 12.15 1.36
C ILE A 186 -1.62 11.70 1.88
N TRP A 187 -1.77 10.40 2.21
CA TRP A 187 -3.04 9.83 2.67
C TRP A 187 -3.25 10.04 4.18
N ARG A 188 -3.26 11.30 4.63
CA ARG A 188 -3.53 11.65 6.03
C ARG A 188 -4.91 11.21 6.53
N ASN A 189 -5.89 11.04 5.62
CA ASN A 189 -7.19 10.49 5.95
C ASN A 189 -7.08 9.05 6.49
N ILE A 190 -6.16 8.24 5.98
CA ILE A 190 -5.89 6.88 6.47
C ILE A 190 -5.31 6.92 7.89
N GLU A 191 -4.31 7.75 8.15
CA GLU A 191 -3.71 7.86 9.49
C GLU A 191 -4.75 8.26 10.54
N LYS A 192 -5.68 9.14 10.20
CA LYS A 192 -6.77 9.60 11.08
C LYS A 192 -7.79 8.51 11.45
N LEU A 193 -7.76 7.36 10.81
CA LEU A 193 -8.64 6.23 11.16
C LEU A 193 -8.19 5.52 12.44
N PHE A 194 -6.93 5.64 12.81
CA PHE A 194 -6.33 4.94 13.94
C PHE A 194 -6.47 5.74 15.25
N THR A 195 -7.69 5.78 15.75
CA THR A 195 -8.00 6.38 17.06
C THR A 195 -8.58 5.33 18.01
N PRO A 196 -8.43 5.51 19.34
CA PRO A 196 -9.03 4.60 20.33
C PRO A 196 -10.53 4.40 20.11
N GLU A 197 -11.25 5.46 19.72
CA GLU A 197 -12.70 5.44 19.50
C GLU A 197 -13.05 4.56 18.29
N ASN A 198 -12.32 4.69 17.16
CA ASN A 198 -12.54 3.88 15.98
C ASN A 198 -12.21 2.41 16.25
N VAL A 199 -11.10 2.12 16.92
CA VAL A 199 -10.71 0.76 17.32
C VAL A 199 -11.77 0.13 18.23
N LYS A 200 -12.22 0.87 19.25
CA LYS A 200 -13.29 0.42 20.15
C LYS A 200 -14.56 0.09 19.36
N TRP A 201 -14.99 1.01 18.51
CA TRP A 201 -16.17 0.82 17.67
C TRP A 201 -16.07 -0.44 16.78
N ILE A 202 -14.94 -0.65 16.09
CA ILE A 202 -14.73 -1.86 15.27
C ILE A 202 -14.80 -3.12 16.13
N ARG A 203 -14.17 -3.12 17.32
CA ARG A 203 -14.23 -4.27 18.24
C ARG A 203 -15.63 -4.60 18.70
N GLU A 204 -16.47 -3.59 18.93
CA GLU A 204 -17.86 -3.75 19.32
C GLU A 204 -18.69 -4.36 18.19
N GLN A 205 -18.54 -3.84 16.96
CA GLN A 205 -19.24 -4.36 15.80
C GLN A 205 -18.86 -5.81 15.45
N LEU A 206 -17.59 -6.21 15.65
CA LEU A 206 -17.15 -7.59 15.40
C LEU A 206 -17.69 -8.60 16.41
N LYS A 207 -18.21 -8.16 17.54
CA LYS A 207 -18.84 -9.04 18.54
C LYS A 207 -20.32 -9.24 18.30
N ASP A 208 -20.93 -8.40 17.46
CA ASP A 208 -22.35 -8.47 17.17
C ASP A 208 -22.65 -9.58 16.14
N PRO A 209 -23.36 -10.66 16.52
CA PRO A 209 -23.65 -11.77 15.62
C PRO A 209 -24.67 -11.42 14.54
N SER A 210 -25.25 -10.22 14.56
CA SER A 210 -26.27 -9.75 13.60
C SER A 210 -25.68 -9.02 12.38
N VAL A 211 -24.35 -8.86 12.31
CA VAL A 211 -23.66 -8.12 11.25
C VAL A 211 -22.83 -9.04 10.36
#